data_afdb6e567ef6c968c31a71359d3b33f9
#
_entry.id   afdb6e567ef6c968c31a71359d3b33f9
#
_cell.length_a   1.000
_cell.length_b   1.000
_cell.length_c   1.000
_cell.angle_alpha   90.00
_cell.angle_beta   90.00
_cell.angle_gamma   90.00
#
_symmetry.space_group_name_H-M   'P 1'
#
loop_
_entity.id
_entity.type
_entity.pdbx_description
1 polymer ?
#
loop_
_entity_poly.entity_id
_entity_poly.type
_entity_poly.pdbx_seq_one_letter_code
_entity_poly.pdbx_strand_id
1 'polypeptide(L)'
;MPHVPTVDIRRLGDIRFDTQLERALRPSPDYDVSQWLFVPNQYTEYRYILGTRGQKPLICIGINPSTARPGDLDPTLKSVERVAKANSFDSFIMFNVYAQRATSPDDMERTCNPELHRENMRAFAYALSLNPRPVVWAAWGTIIEKRDYLWPCLEDMIALGREYGARWVTCGRRSKAGHPHHPLYLRADAQAEPFDVEEYVRAQQARAAAAVSGRPRRV
;
A
#
# COMPACT_ATOMS: atom_id res chain seq x y z
N MET A 1 -1.55 -7.18 19.66
CA MET A 1 -0.93 -8.48 19.35
C MET A 1 -0.61 -8.54 17.86
N PRO A 2 0.44 -9.25 17.41
CA PRO A 2 0.68 -9.42 15.98
C PRO A 2 -0.50 -10.14 15.31
N HIS A 3 -0.79 -9.76 14.07
CA HIS A 3 -1.78 -10.43 13.24
C HIS A 3 -1.09 -11.52 12.41
N VAL A 4 -1.53 -12.75 12.59
CA VAL A 4 -1.16 -13.90 11.76
C VAL A 4 -2.43 -14.35 11.05
N PRO A 5 -2.44 -14.44 9.71
CA PRO A 5 -3.62 -14.87 8.96
C PRO A 5 -4.11 -16.25 9.42
N THR A 6 -5.37 -16.35 9.79
CA THR A 6 -5.96 -17.59 10.33
C THR A 6 -6.99 -18.21 9.39
N VAL A 7 -7.46 -17.45 8.43
CA VAL A 7 -8.51 -17.85 7.50
C VAL A 7 -8.05 -17.62 6.06
N ASP A 8 -8.25 -18.61 5.22
CA ASP A 8 -8.11 -18.46 3.77
C ASP A 8 -9.06 -17.35 3.29
N ILE A 9 -8.52 -16.34 2.61
CA ILE A 9 -9.27 -15.19 2.11
C ILE A 9 -10.47 -15.63 1.25
N ARG A 10 -10.39 -16.77 0.57
CA ARG A 10 -11.50 -17.35 -0.19
C ARG A 10 -12.73 -17.72 0.66
N ARG A 11 -12.60 -17.75 1.98
CA ARG A 11 -13.67 -18.05 2.93
C ARG A 11 -14.22 -16.82 3.66
N LEU A 12 -13.77 -15.62 3.30
CA LEU A 12 -14.09 -14.37 4.03
C LEU A 12 -15.44 -13.74 3.68
N GLY A 13 -16.27 -14.38 2.89
CA GLY A 13 -17.55 -13.82 2.46
C GLY A 13 -17.37 -12.73 1.41
N ASP A 14 -18.17 -11.65 1.48
CA ASP A 14 -18.15 -10.59 0.46
C ASP A 14 -16.94 -9.67 0.62
N ILE A 15 -15.94 -9.83 -0.25
CA ILE A 15 -14.74 -8.99 -0.31
C ILE A 15 -14.87 -7.85 -1.32
N ARG A 16 -16.01 -7.69 -2.02
CA ARG A 16 -16.20 -6.67 -3.06
C ARG A 16 -15.98 -5.28 -2.49
N PHE A 17 -15.08 -4.53 -3.11
CA PHE A 17 -14.69 -3.21 -2.63
C PHE A 17 -15.90 -2.27 -2.53
N ASP A 18 -16.77 -2.22 -3.55
CA ASP A 18 -17.92 -1.32 -3.57
C ASP A 18 -18.86 -1.57 -2.37
N THR A 19 -19.12 -2.85 -2.05
CA THR A 19 -19.95 -3.22 -0.89
C THR A 19 -19.26 -2.81 0.42
N GLN A 20 -17.96 -3.02 0.53
CA GLN A 20 -17.21 -2.66 1.75
C GLN A 20 -17.10 -1.14 1.90
N LEU A 21 -16.95 -0.40 0.80
CA LEU A 21 -16.94 1.05 0.81
C LEU A 21 -18.31 1.61 1.24
N GLU A 22 -19.40 1.11 0.67
CA GLU A 22 -20.75 1.53 1.06
C GLU A 22 -20.98 1.36 2.57
N ARG A 23 -20.54 0.25 3.16
CA ARG A 23 -20.59 0.02 4.61
C ARG A 23 -19.70 1.00 5.38
N ALA A 24 -18.52 1.29 4.88
CA ALA A 24 -17.55 2.18 5.52
C ALA A 24 -17.95 3.67 5.48
N LEU A 25 -18.91 4.03 4.64
CA LEU A 25 -19.46 5.37 4.57
C LEU A 25 -20.66 5.58 5.53
N ARG A 26 -21.18 4.53 6.15
CA ARG A 26 -22.26 4.61 7.15
C ARG A 26 -21.69 4.98 8.52
N PRO A 27 -22.46 5.63 9.39
CA PRO A 27 -22.05 5.91 10.76
C PRO A 27 -21.54 4.64 11.47
N SER A 28 -20.45 4.78 12.23
CA SER A 28 -19.85 3.70 13.00
C SER A 28 -19.86 4.06 14.49
N PRO A 29 -20.11 3.10 15.39
CA PRO A 29 -19.94 3.32 16.84
C PRO A 29 -18.46 3.30 17.26
N ASP A 30 -17.56 2.75 16.43
CA ASP A 30 -16.17 2.48 16.79
C ASP A 30 -15.23 3.64 16.44
N TYR A 31 -15.61 4.50 15.48
CA TYR A 31 -14.80 5.64 15.03
C TYR A 31 -15.64 6.69 14.29
N ASP A 32 -15.15 7.92 14.26
CA ASP A 32 -15.77 9.02 13.52
C ASP A 32 -15.52 8.89 12.01
N VAL A 33 -16.56 8.54 11.24
CA VAL A 33 -16.50 8.37 9.78
C VAL A 33 -16.31 9.71 9.04
N SER A 34 -16.51 10.85 9.69
CA SER A 34 -16.18 12.15 9.11
C SER A 34 -14.67 12.43 9.09
N GLN A 35 -13.93 11.80 9.99
CA GLN A 35 -12.47 11.94 10.10
C GLN A 35 -11.71 10.79 9.43
N TRP A 36 -12.28 9.59 9.45
CA TRP A 36 -11.59 8.38 8.98
C TRP A 36 -12.23 7.76 7.74
N LEU A 37 -11.39 7.26 6.86
CA LEU A 37 -11.76 6.33 5.80
C LEU A 37 -11.11 4.97 6.09
N PHE A 38 -11.94 3.99 6.46
CA PHE A 38 -11.49 2.65 6.84
C PHE A 38 -12.31 1.58 6.11
N VAL A 39 -11.68 0.85 5.20
CA VAL A 39 -12.33 -0.14 4.33
C VAL A 39 -11.57 -1.47 4.38
N PRO A 40 -12.22 -2.55 4.83
CA PRO A 40 -13.53 -2.65 5.47
C PRO A 40 -13.64 -1.85 6.76
N ASN A 41 -14.87 -1.46 7.14
CA ASN A 41 -15.17 -0.67 8.34
C ASN A 41 -15.04 -1.46 9.66
N GLN A 42 -14.49 -2.65 9.61
CA GLN A 42 -14.21 -3.51 10.74
C GLN A 42 -12.86 -4.22 10.56
N TYR A 43 -12.33 -4.77 11.65
CA TYR A 43 -11.09 -5.55 11.60
C TYR A 43 -11.34 -6.90 10.95
N THR A 44 -10.66 -7.17 9.82
CA THR A 44 -10.77 -8.42 9.04
C THR A 44 -9.38 -8.91 8.64
N GLU A 45 -9.29 -10.07 7.98
CA GLU A 45 -8.05 -10.65 7.44
C GLU A 45 -7.44 -9.84 6.28
N TYR A 46 -8.15 -8.79 5.81
CA TYR A 46 -7.67 -7.89 4.77
C TYR A 46 -8.04 -6.43 5.09
N ARG A 47 -7.37 -5.50 4.45
CA ARG A 47 -7.68 -4.08 4.51
C ARG A 47 -7.31 -3.41 3.19
N TYR A 48 -8.27 -2.75 2.56
CA TYR A 48 -8.03 -1.96 1.37
C TYR A 48 -7.48 -0.58 1.72
N ILE A 49 -8.18 0.16 2.58
CA ILE A 49 -7.85 1.55 2.89
C ILE A 49 -7.86 1.76 4.41
N LEU A 50 -6.91 2.55 4.89
CA LEU A 50 -6.95 3.22 6.18
C LEU A 50 -6.33 4.61 6.05
N GLY A 51 -7.08 5.65 6.33
CA GLY A 51 -6.57 7.00 6.26
C GLY A 51 -7.48 8.02 6.93
N THR A 52 -7.03 9.25 6.95
CA THR A 52 -7.82 10.40 7.36
C THR A 52 -8.44 11.09 6.15
N ARG A 53 -9.59 11.73 6.34
CA ARG A 53 -10.26 12.49 5.29
C ARG A 53 -9.69 13.89 5.19
N GLY A 54 -9.52 14.38 3.98
CA GLY A 54 -9.05 15.73 3.67
C GLY A 54 -9.16 16.04 2.18
N GLN A 55 -8.74 17.24 1.80
CA GLN A 55 -8.79 17.73 0.42
C GLN A 55 -7.52 17.38 -0.37
N LYS A 56 -6.42 17.12 0.35
CA LYS A 56 -5.10 16.87 -0.24
C LYS A 56 -4.42 15.66 0.43
N PRO A 57 -4.97 14.45 0.25
CA PRO A 57 -4.39 13.25 0.84
C PRO A 57 -3.05 12.87 0.19
N LEU A 58 -2.08 12.43 1.01
CA LEU A 58 -0.91 11.70 0.54
C LEU A 58 -1.25 10.19 0.55
N ILE A 59 -1.22 9.55 -0.60
CA ILE A 59 -1.47 8.10 -0.71
C ILE A 59 -0.13 7.38 -0.54
N CYS A 60 0.07 6.71 0.60
CA CYS A 60 1.27 5.93 0.89
C CYS A 60 1.05 4.46 0.55
N ILE A 61 1.92 3.87 -0.29
CA ILE A 61 1.83 2.46 -0.68
C ILE A 61 2.90 1.64 0.03
N GLY A 62 2.48 0.84 1.02
CA GLY A 62 3.28 -0.23 1.64
C GLY A 62 3.09 -1.58 0.96
N ILE A 63 3.54 -2.65 1.61
CA ILE A 63 3.39 -4.02 1.06
C ILE A 63 2.06 -4.63 1.42
N ASN A 64 1.78 -4.75 2.71
CA ASN A 64 0.56 -5.37 3.23
C ASN A 64 0.12 -4.69 4.53
N PRO A 65 -1.16 -4.69 4.86
CA PRO A 65 -1.64 -4.13 6.12
C PRO A 65 -1.25 -5.02 7.31
N SER A 66 -1.06 -4.37 8.47
CA SER A 66 -0.86 -5.02 9.75
C SER A 66 -2.06 -4.76 10.68
N THR A 67 -1.83 -4.38 11.92
CA THR A 67 -2.85 -4.29 12.98
C THR A 67 -3.58 -2.96 13.06
N ALA A 68 -3.09 -1.92 12.43
CA ALA A 68 -3.63 -0.55 12.55
C ALA A 68 -5.11 -0.46 12.18
N ARG A 69 -5.82 0.44 12.90
CA ARG A 69 -7.23 0.81 12.74
C ARG A 69 -7.44 2.28 13.12
N PRO A 70 -8.60 2.89 12.85
CA PRO A 70 -8.91 4.24 13.28
C PRO A 70 -8.67 4.41 14.79
N GLY A 71 -8.00 5.50 15.16
CA GLY A 71 -7.68 5.80 16.56
C GLY A 71 -6.55 4.96 17.19
N ASP A 72 -6.09 3.88 16.54
CA ASP A 72 -5.04 2.99 17.03
C ASP A 72 -4.05 2.67 15.90
N LEU A 73 -3.24 3.67 15.56
CA LEU A 73 -2.23 3.56 14.50
C LEU A 73 -0.97 2.86 15.01
N ASP A 74 -0.46 1.93 14.23
CA ASP A 74 0.84 1.31 14.45
C ASP A 74 2.00 2.29 14.17
N PRO A 75 3.25 1.96 14.54
CA PRO A 75 4.40 2.85 14.33
C PRO A 75 4.60 3.27 12.86
N THR A 76 4.26 2.42 11.90
CA THR A 76 4.36 2.72 10.47
C THR A 76 3.37 3.83 10.08
N LEU A 77 2.10 3.69 10.47
CA LEU A 77 1.07 4.68 10.12
C LEU A 77 1.26 5.99 10.87
N LYS A 78 1.74 5.96 12.12
CA LYS A 78 2.15 7.18 12.83
C LYS A 78 3.26 7.93 12.08
N SER A 79 4.19 7.20 11.46
CA SER A 79 5.22 7.80 10.61
C SER A 79 4.63 8.38 9.32
N VAL A 80 3.68 7.67 8.68
CA VAL A 80 2.99 8.15 7.46
C VAL A 80 2.24 9.44 7.74
N GLU A 81 1.45 9.49 8.81
CA GLU A 81 0.71 10.69 9.22
C GLU A 81 1.65 11.89 9.44
N ARG A 82 2.73 11.68 10.19
CA ARG A 82 3.73 12.70 10.48
C ARG A 82 4.41 13.23 9.22
N VAL A 83 4.83 12.35 8.31
CA VAL A 83 5.47 12.72 7.04
C VAL A 83 4.49 13.44 6.13
N ALA A 84 3.24 12.99 6.04
CA ALA A 84 2.21 13.69 5.27
C ALA A 84 2.05 15.13 5.75
N LYS A 85 1.90 15.33 7.07
CA LYS A 85 1.79 16.66 7.67
C LYS A 85 3.03 17.54 7.43
N ALA A 86 4.23 16.98 7.57
CA ALA A 86 5.48 17.70 7.35
C ALA A 86 5.67 18.14 5.88
N ASN A 87 5.01 17.47 4.94
CA ASN A 87 5.03 17.78 3.51
C ASN A 87 3.76 18.53 3.02
N SER A 88 3.05 19.20 3.94
CA SER A 88 1.88 20.04 3.63
C SER A 88 0.71 19.29 2.97
N PHE A 89 0.53 18.03 3.31
CA PHE A 89 -0.70 17.29 3.06
C PHE A 89 -1.62 17.43 4.28
N ASP A 90 -2.91 17.56 4.05
CA ASP A 90 -3.92 17.70 5.12
C ASP A 90 -4.44 16.38 5.66
N SER A 91 -4.13 15.30 4.95
CA SER A 91 -4.59 13.94 5.24
C SER A 91 -3.66 12.91 4.62
N PHE A 92 -3.86 11.65 4.99
CA PHE A 92 -3.12 10.54 4.41
C PHE A 92 -4.05 9.36 4.13
N ILE A 93 -3.65 8.53 3.16
CA ILE A 93 -4.25 7.22 2.90
C ILE A 93 -3.14 6.19 2.90
N MET A 94 -3.18 5.25 3.84
CA MET A 94 -2.33 4.06 3.79
C MET A 94 -2.99 3.02 2.91
N PHE A 95 -2.31 2.70 1.83
CA PHE A 95 -2.65 1.69 0.85
C PHE A 95 -1.55 0.62 0.79
N ASN A 96 -1.80 -0.53 0.18
CA ASN A 96 -0.81 -1.59 0.14
C ASN A 96 -0.82 -2.30 -1.23
N VAL A 97 0.34 -2.82 -1.63
CA VAL A 97 0.46 -3.61 -2.86
C VAL A 97 -0.46 -4.83 -2.81
N TYR A 98 -0.56 -5.46 -1.64
CA TYR A 98 -1.45 -6.57 -1.41
C TYR A 98 -2.30 -6.36 -0.16
N ALA A 99 -3.60 -6.64 -0.24
CA ALA A 99 -4.55 -6.25 0.81
C ALA A 99 -4.62 -7.21 2.01
N GLN A 100 -4.01 -8.41 1.94
CA GLN A 100 -4.01 -9.36 3.05
C GLN A 100 -3.28 -8.81 4.27
N ARG A 101 -3.88 -8.90 5.46
CA ARG A 101 -3.22 -8.54 6.72
C ARG A 101 -2.20 -9.61 7.11
N ALA A 102 -1.02 -9.14 7.50
CA ALA A 102 0.00 -9.92 8.17
C ALA A 102 0.96 -8.97 8.91
N THR A 103 1.30 -9.25 10.16
CA THR A 103 2.30 -8.45 10.87
C THR A 103 3.70 -8.79 10.40
N SER A 104 4.00 -10.06 10.20
CA SER A 104 5.21 -10.49 9.50
C SER A 104 4.92 -10.69 8.01
N PRO A 105 5.71 -10.13 7.10
CA PRO A 105 5.59 -10.43 5.67
C PRO A 105 5.79 -11.91 5.32
N ASP A 106 6.39 -12.69 6.22
CA ASP A 106 6.54 -14.14 6.06
C ASP A 106 5.20 -14.89 6.14
N ASP A 107 4.23 -14.31 6.86
CA ASP A 107 2.91 -14.89 7.05
C ASP A 107 1.95 -14.59 5.88
N MET A 108 2.35 -13.75 4.92
CA MET A 108 1.55 -13.53 3.71
C MET A 108 1.40 -14.83 2.90
N GLU A 109 0.25 -14.98 2.23
CA GLU A 109 -0.02 -16.09 1.31
C GLU A 109 1.15 -16.31 0.33
N ARG A 110 1.38 -17.57 -0.03
CA ARG A 110 2.44 -17.92 -0.99
C ARG A 110 2.04 -17.64 -2.44
N THR A 111 0.76 -17.61 -2.71
CA THR A 111 0.17 -17.38 -4.03
C THR A 111 -0.81 -16.22 -3.96
N CYS A 112 -0.85 -15.41 -5.01
CA CYS A 112 -1.82 -14.32 -5.12
C CYS A 112 -3.26 -14.85 -5.15
N ASN A 113 -4.13 -14.22 -4.38
CA ASN A 113 -5.57 -14.37 -4.58
C ASN A 113 -6.02 -13.33 -5.64
N PRO A 114 -6.41 -13.75 -6.85
CA PRO A 114 -6.70 -12.82 -7.93
C PRO A 114 -7.97 -11.99 -7.68
N GLU A 115 -8.92 -12.50 -6.90
CA GLU A 115 -10.11 -11.73 -6.51
C GLU A 115 -9.76 -10.61 -5.53
N LEU A 116 -8.96 -10.92 -4.52
CA LEU A 116 -8.51 -9.91 -3.57
C LEU A 116 -7.69 -8.82 -4.27
N HIS A 117 -6.81 -9.20 -5.19
CA HIS A 117 -6.04 -8.23 -5.97
C HIS A 117 -6.94 -7.36 -6.83
N ARG A 118 -7.91 -7.93 -7.56
CA ARG A 118 -8.87 -7.18 -8.36
C ARG A 118 -9.64 -6.14 -7.54
N GLU A 119 -10.11 -6.54 -6.35
CA GLU A 119 -10.83 -5.64 -5.46
C GLU A 119 -9.90 -4.59 -4.83
N ASN A 120 -8.63 -4.94 -4.59
CA ASN A 120 -7.60 -3.97 -4.18
C ASN A 120 -7.34 -2.92 -5.26
N MET A 121 -7.34 -3.30 -6.54
CA MET A 121 -7.20 -2.36 -7.66
C MET A 121 -8.41 -1.41 -7.78
N ARG A 122 -9.64 -1.88 -7.53
CA ARG A 122 -10.83 -1.02 -7.43
C ARG A 122 -10.69 0.00 -6.30
N ALA A 123 -10.21 -0.46 -5.15
CA ALA A 123 -9.93 0.41 -4.00
C ALA A 123 -8.86 1.45 -4.32
N PHE A 124 -7.83 1.08 -5.09
CA PHE A 124 -6.80 2.02 -5.51
C PHE A 124 -7.32 3.07 -6.48
N ALA A 125 -8.14 2.66 -7.48
CA ALA A 125 -8.83 3.59 -8.36
C ALA A 125 -9.65 4.62 -7.57
N TYR A 126 -10.40 4.16 -6.56
CA TYR A 126 -11.15 5.05 -5.67
C TYR A 126 -10.22 6.00 -4.91
N ALA A 127 -9.13 5.51 -4.32
CA ALA A 127 -8.18 6.36 -3.60
C ALA A 127 -7.57 7.44 -4.50
N LEU A 128 -7.22 7.09 -5.75
CA LEU A 128 -6.70 8.03 -6.75
C LEU A 128 -7.75 9.09 -7.15
N SER A 129 -9.02 8.71 -7.24
CA SER A 129 -10.11 9.62 -7.63
C SER A 129 -10.46 10.68 -6.58
N LEU A 130 -9.98 10.53 -5.34
CA LEU A 130 -10.25 11.50 -4.25
C LEU A 130 -9.55 12.86 -4.48
N ASN A 131 -8.60 12.92 -5.39
CA ASN A 131 -7.95 14.19 -5.75
C ASN A 131 -7.67 14.22 -7.27
N PRO A 132 -7.97 15.32 -7.97
CA PRO A 132 -7.72 15.43 -9.41
C PRO A 132 -6.23 15.39 -9.80
N ARG A 133 -5.34 15.56 -8.85
CA ARG A 133 -3.87 15.45 -9.01
C ARG A 133 -3.30 14.60 -7.88
N PRO A 134 -3.57 13.28 -7.88
CA PRO A 134 -3.18 12.43 -6.77
C PRO A 134 -1.66 12.36 -6.62
N VAL A 135 -1.20 12.37 -5.37
CA VAL A 135 0.21 12.19 -5.02
C VAL A 135 0.36 10.85 -4.34
N VAL A 136 1.21 10.01 -4.89
CA VAL A 136 1.44 8.64 -4.43
C VAL A 136 2.86 8.51 -3.91
N TRP A 137 2.99 8.14 -2.65
CA TRP A 137 4.27 7.87 -2.01
C TRP A 137 4.61 6.38 -2.14
N ALA A 138 5.65 6.08 -2.90
CA ALA A 138 6.28 4.77 -3.02
C ALA A 138 7.00 4.42 -1.71
N ALA A 139 6.51 3.42 -0.99
CA ALA A 139 6.97 3.10 0.37
C ALA A 139 7.03 1.59 0.68
N TRP A 140 7.09 0.74 -0.33
CA TRP A 140 7.05 -0.73 -0.20
C TRP A 140 8.36 -1.37 0.28
N GLY A 141 9.49 -0.67 0.23
CA GLY A 141 10.78 -1.18 0.68
C GLY A 141 11.26 -2.42 -0.07
N THR A 142 12.22 -3.12 0.52
CA THR A 142 12.78 -4.37 -0.02
C THR A 142 11.82 -5.56 0.11
N ILE A 143 10.74 -5.42 0.88
CA ILE A 143 9.74 -6.48 1.07
C ILE A 143 9.00 -6.81 -0.23
N ILE A 144 9.04 -5.93 -1.24
CA ILE A 144 8.52 -6.20 -2.59
C ILE A 144 9.10 -7.49 -3.21
N GLU A 145 10.30 -7.91 -2.82
CA GLU A 145 10.96 -9.13 -3.28
C GLU A 145 10.53 -10.40 -2.51
N LYS A 146 9.62 -10.27 -1.52
CA LYS A 146 9.27 -11.38 -0.61
C LYS A 146 8.37 -12.44 -1.25
N ARG A 147 7.55 -12.04 -2.22
CA ARG A 147 6.63 -12.91 -2.96
C ARG A 147 6.64 -12.53 -4.43
N ASP A 148 6.69 -13.50 -5.30
CA ASP A 148 6.78 -13.29 -6.75
C ASP A 148 5.59 -12.50 -7.31
N TYR A 149 4.41 -12.65 -6.70
CA TYR A 149 3.19 -11.96 -7.12
C TYR A 149 3.15 -10.46 -6.76
N LEU A 150 4.00 -9.99 -5.84
CA LEU A 150 3.99 -8.57 -5.45
C LEU A 150 4.43 -7.65 -6.60
N TRP A 151 5.33 -8.12 -7.47
CA TRP A 151 5.76 -7.35 -8.62
C TRP A 151 4.62 -7.12 -9.62
N PRO A 152 3.95 -8.16 -10.16
CA PRO A 152 2.77 -7.94 -11.01
C PRO A 152 1.71 -7.05 -10.35
N CYS A 153 1.40 -7.23 -9.07
CA CYS A 153 0.47 -6.37 -8.36
C CYS A 153 0.91 -4.90 -8.34
N LEU A 154 2.19 -4.63 -8.15
CA LEU A 154 2.73 -3.27 -8.18
C LEU A 154 2.70 -2.68 -9.60
N GLU A 155 3.03 -3.46 -10.63
CA GLU A 155 2.98 -3.02 -12.03
C GLU A 155 1.56 -2.62 -12.44
N ASP A 156 0.53 -3.37 -12.03
CA ASP A 156 -0.88 -3.02 -12.22
C ASP A 156 -1.23 -1.69 -11.53
N MET A 157 -0.74 -1.47 -10.31
CA MET A 157 -0.96 -0.20 -9.59
C MET A 157 -0.27 0.98 -10.30
N ILE A 158 0.94 0.79 -10.82
CA ILE A 158 1.67 1.82 -11.56
C ILE A 158 0.92 2.18 -12.85
N ALA A 159 0.44 1.16 -13.59
CA ALA A 159 -0.36 1.37 -14.79
C ALA A 159 -1.62 2.19 -14.49
N LEU A 160 -2.36 1.80 -13.44
CA LEU A 160 -3.55 2.55 -13.01
C LEU A 160 -3.20 3.96 -12.54
N GLY A 161 -2.11 4.13 -11.78
CA GLY A 161 -1.63 5.45 -11.37
C GLY A 161 -1.34 6.37 -12.56
N ARG A 162 -0.82 5.83 -13.67
CA ARG A 162 -0.60 6.57 -14.92
C ARG A 162 -1.92 7.05 -15.53
N GLU A 163 -2.95 6.20 -15.56
CA GLU A 163 -4.28 6.55 -16.07
C GLU A 163 -4.90 7.73 -15.29
N TYR A 164 -4.66 7.80 -13.98
CA TYR A 164 -5.12 8.88 -13.11
C TYR A 164 -4.17 10.08 -13.05
N GLY A 165 -3.07 10.09 -13.79
CA GLY A 165 -2.08 11.17 -13.76
C GLY A 165 -1.38 11.32 -12.40
N ALA A 166 -1.20 10.24 -11.67
CA ALA A 166 -0.59 10.23 -10.36
C ALA A 166 0.86 10.71 -10.41
N ARG A 167 1.20 11.63 -9.50
CA ARG A 167 2.58 12.05 -9.26
C ARG A 167 3.21 11.17 -8.19
N TRP A 168 4.26 10.46 -8.54
CA TRP A 168 4.97 9.59 -7.62
C TRP A 168 6.07 10.34 -6.86
N VAL A 169 6.18 10.04 -5.57
CA VAL A 169 7.20 10.57 -4.67
C VAL A 169 7.79 9.44 -3.82
N THR A 170 8.97 9.67 -3.25
CA THR A 170 9.59 8.81 -2.24
C THR A 170 10.11 9.66 -1.08
N CYS A 171 10.28 9.09 0.10
CA CYS A 171 10.86 9.75 1.25
C CYS A 171 12.02 8.91 1.79
N GLY A 172 13.12 9.58 2.11
CA GLY A 172 14.30 8.92 2.65
C GLY A 172 15.14 8.17 1.60
N ARG A 173 16.26 7.63 2.06
CA ARG A 173 17.25 6.99 1.19
C ARG A 173 16.75 5.65 0.64
N ARG A 174 16.84 5.44 -0.67
CA ARG A 174 16.57 4.13 -1.29
C ARG A 174 17.57 3.06 -0.82
N SER A 175 17.17 1.81 -0.86
CA SER A 175 18.04 0.66 -0.60
C SER A 175 19.15 0.55 -1.64
N LYS A 176 20.16 -0.28 -1.40
CA LYS A 176 21.21 -0.57 -2.40
C LYS A 176 20.66 -1.16 -3.70
N ALA A 177 19.52 -1.84 -3.62
CA ALA A 177 18.80 -2.38 -4.77
C ALA A 177 17.87 -1.36 -5.45
N GLY A 178 17.83 -0.10 -4.98
CA GLY A 178 17.02 0.97 -5.55
C GLY A 178 15.59 1.04 -5.02
N HIS A 179 15.16 0.14 -4.12
CA HIS A 179 13.80 0.16 -3.56
C HIS A 179 13.56 1.40 -2.70
N PRO A 180 12.35 2.01 -2.78
CA PRO A 180 11.97 3.14 -1.96
C PRO A 180 11.96 2.76 -0.48
N HIS A 181 12.22 3.73 0.39
CA HIS A 181 12.30 3.49 1.84
C HIS A 181 10.92 3.20 2.43
N HIS A 182 10.84 2.23 3.34
CA HIS A 182 9.63 1.96 4.12
C HIS A 182 9.41 3.06 5.16
N PRO A 183 8.17 3.47 5.50
CA PRO A 183 7.92 4.61 6.39
C PRO A 183 8.43 4.45 7.82
N LEU A 184 8.57 3.21 8.29
CA LEU A 184 9.08 2.92 9.64
C LEU A 184 10.51 3.49 9.80
N TYR A 185 10.73 4.19 10.91
CA TYR A 185 12.01 4.84 11.24
C TYR A 185 12.44 6.01 10.35
N LEU A 186 11.57 6.54 9.50
CA LEU A 186 11.84 7.80 8.84
C LEU A 186 11.94 8.95 9.85
N ARG A 187 12.83 9.89 9.57
CA ARG A 187 12.91 11.13 10.31
C ARG A 187 11.60 11.91 10.23
N ALA A 188 11.30 12.70 11.26
CA ALA A 188 10.07 13.49 11.29
C ALA A 188 10.00 14.54 10.17
N ASP A 189 11.14 15.03 9.72
CA ASP A 189 11.35 16.06 8.70
C ASP A 189 11.64 15.48 7.31
N ALA A 190 11.44 14.18 7.10
CA ALA A 190 11.67 13.54 5.80
C ALA A 190 10.85 14.22 4.70
N GLN A 191 11.53 14.69 3.67
CA GLN A 191 10.91 15.37 2.54
C GLN A 191 10.48 14.37 1.46
N ALA A 192 9.34 14.66 0.85
CA ALA A 192 8.84 13.93 -0.31
C ALA A 192 9.56 14.44 -1.57
N GLU A 193 10.35 13.57 -2.19
CA GLU A 193 11.09 13.85 -3.41
C GLU A 193 10.43 13.19 -4.62
N PRO A 194 10.50 13.78 -5.82
CA PRO A 194 10.01 13.13 -7.04
C PRO A 194 10.61 11.74 -7.23
N PHE A 195 9.79 10.79 -7.64
CA PHE A 195 10.18 9.41 -7.88
C PHE A 195 9.75 8.97 -9.28
N ASP A 196 10.73 8.75 -10.17
CA ASP A 196 10.47 8.15 -11.48
C ASP A 196 10.20 6.65 -11.29
N VAL A 197 8.94 6.31 -11.16
CA VAL A 197 8.50 4.94 -10.93
C VAL A 197 8.69 4.07 -12.17
N GLU A 198 8.65 4.65 -13.36
CA GLU A 198 8.87 3.93 -14.62
C GLU A 198 10.35 3.56 -14.81
N GLU A 199 11.25 4.50 -14.49
CA GLU A 199 12.68 4.20 -14.46
C GLU A 199 13.00 3.11 -13.43
N TYR A 200 12.37 3.20 -12.24
CA TYR A 200 12.51 2.20 -11.20
C TYR A 200 12.10 0.81 -11.69
N VAL A 201 10.95 0.67 -12.35
CA VAL A 201 10.49 -0.62 -12.89
C VAL A 201 11.48 -1.16 -13.91
N ARG A 202 11.90 -0.33 -14.88
CA ARG A 202 12.90 -0.73 -15.89
C ARG A 202 14.22 -1.21 -15.25
N ALA A 203 14.71 -0.49 -14.24
CA ALA A 203 15.95 -0.86 -13.54
C ALA A 203 15.82 -2.20 -12.82
N GLN A 204 14.67 -2.48 -12.19
CA GLN A 204 14.45 -3.75 -11.50
C GLN A 204 14.28 -4.93 -12.48
N GLN A 205 13.60 -4.72 -13.60
CA GLN A 205 13.46 -5.72 -14.66
C GLN A 205 14.84 -6.07 -15.27
N ALA A 206 15.68 -5.07 -15.54
CA ALA A 206 17.05 -5.28 -16.03
C ALA A 206 17.90 -6.06 -15.00
N ARG A 207 17.76 -5.75 -13.71
CA ARG A 207 18.46 -6.47 -12.64
C ARG A 207 18.02 -7.94 -12.55
N ALA A 208 16.72 -8.21 -12.67
CA ALA A 208 16.17 -9.56 -12.68
C ALA A 208 16.69 -10.37 -13.89
N ALA A 209 16.69 -9.78 -15.08
CA ALA A 209 17.21 -10.41 -16.29
C ALA A 209 18.71 -10.74 -16.18
N ALA A 210 19.51 -9.83 -15.62
CA ALA A 210 20.95 -10.07 -15.39
C ALA A 210 21.20 -11.21 -14.41
N ALA A 211 20.37 -11.34 -13.36
CA ALA A 211 20.48 -12.42 -12.37
C ALA A 211 20.15 -13.81 -12.97
N VAL A 212 19.27 -13.87 -13.96
CA VAL A 212 18.93 -15.10 -14.69
C VAL A 212 20.06 -15.51 -15.65
N SER A 213 20.62 -14.54 -16.39
CA SER A 213 21.69 -14.78 -17.37
C SER A 213 23.03 -15.14 -16.71
N GLY A 214 23.29 -14.70 -15.48
CA GLY A 214 24.51 -14.98 -14.73
C GLY A 214 24.54 -16.33 -13.99
N ARG A 215 23.47 -17.13 -14.02
CA ARG A 215 23.46 -18.47 -13.41
C ARG A 215 24.17 -19.47 -14.36
N PRO A 216 25.26 -20.13 -13.92
CA PRO A 216 25.86 -21.19 -14.73
C PRO A 216 24.83 -22.30 -14.97
N ARG A 217 24.66 -22.71 -16.23
CA ARG A 217 23.89 -23.92 -16.55
C ARG A 217 24.55 -25.09 -15.82
N ARG A 218 23.83 -25.63 -14.82
CA ARG A 218 24.27 -26.93 -14.28
C ARG A 218 24.09 -27.97 -15.38
N VAL A 219 25.22 -28.48 -15.85
CA VAL A 219 25.33 -29.65 -16.73
C VAL A 219 25.04 -30.89 -15.88
#